data_8af604ad017401ee26eade314ffbbb4a
#
_entry.id   8af604ad017401ee26eade314ffbbb4a
#
_cell.length_a   1.000
_cell.length_b   1.000
_cell.length_c   1.000
_cell.angle_alpha   90.00
_cell.angle_beta   90.00
_cell.angle_gamma   90.00
#
_symmetry.space_group_name_H-M   'P 1'
#
loop_
_entity.id
_entity.type
_entity.pdbx_description
1 polymer ?
#
loop_
_entity_poly.entity_id
_entity_poly.type
_entity_poly.pdbx_seq_one_letter_code
_entity_poly.pdbx_strand_id
1 'polypeptide(L)'
;MGETYHGYGTFFNPTSTTMKKSLALTILCLLFAFQAGAFNKNTGTVGNTVCFVRFADEDASIFEHTIDTYQNLFNGSNTTDNSVYNYFRQASYNQLEWKSSFYPVTTDTKIVSYKTRYERAYYQKYDVTLRPS
;
A
#
# COMPACT_ATOMS: atom_id res chain seq x y z
N MET A 1 -86.92 -18.06 -17.04
CA MET A 1 -86.36 -16.77 -16.70
C MET A 1 -84.96 -17.09 -16.09
N GLY A 2 -83.93 -16.93 -16.88
CA GLY A 2 -82.57 -17.20 -16.43
C GLY A 2 -81.69 -16.03 -16.90
N GLU A 3 -81.22 -15.24 -16.00
CA GLU A 3 -80.28 -14.14 -16.28
C GLU A 3 -78.88 -14.63 -16.23
N THR A 4 -78.18 -14.47 -17.33
CA THR A 4 -76.75 -14.79 -17.46
C THR A 4 -75.93 -13.59 -17.06
N TYR A 5 -75.21 -13.66 -15.95
CA TYR A 5 -74.21 -12.65 -15.57
C TYR A 5 -72.92 -12.88 -16.36
N HIS A 6 -72.64 -11.93 -17.24
CA HIS A 6 -71.35 -11.82 -17.87
C HIS A 6 -70.38 -11.01 -16.97
N GLY A 7 -69.48 -11.74 -16.29
CA GLY A 7 -68.38 -11.11 -15.57
C GLY A 7 -67.24 -10.74 -16.52
N TYR A 8 -67.11 -9.44 -16.81
CA TYR A 8 -65.92 -8.94 -17.49
C TYR A 8 -64.76 -8.83 -16.51
N GLY A 9 -63.89 -9.84 -16.54
CA GLY A 9 -62.60 -9.74 -15.89
C GLY A 9 -61.72 -8.77 -16.64
N THR A 10 -61.48 -7.61 -16.06
CA THR A 10 -60.45 -6.68 -16.56
C THR A 10 -59.09 -7.26 -16.29
N PHE A 11 -58.46 -7.84 -17.29
CA PHE A 11 -57.04 -8.16 -17.25
C PHE A 11 -56.24 -6.86 -17.15
N PHE A 12 -55.68 -6.56 -15.97
CA PHE A 12 -54.68 -5.56 -15.80
C PHE A 12 -53.44 -5.98 -16.59
N ASN A 13 -53.27 -5.40 -17.75
CA ASN A 13 -52.08 -5.53 -18.55
C ASN A 13 -51.12 -4.42 -18.08
N PRO A 14 -50.13 -4.70 -17.22
CA PRO A 14 -49.18 -3.66 -16.78
C PRO A 14 -48.39 -3.24 -18.01
N THR A 15 -48.60 -2.01 -18.41
CA THR A 15 -48.03 -1.43 -19.60
C THR A 15 -46.54 -1.63 -19.67
N SER A 16 -46.07 -2.31 -20.69
CA SER A 16 -44.69 -2.75 -20.96
C SER A 16 -43.64 -1.62 -20.91
N THR A 17 -44.03 -0.38 -20.88
CA THR A 17 -43.20 0.82 -20.81
C THR A 17 -42.57 1.06 -19.43
N THR A 18 -43.29 0.80 -18.35
CA THR A 18 -42.74 0.96 -16.97
C THR A 18 -41.71 -0.12 -16.65
N MET A 19 -41.95 -1.36 -17.06
CA MET A 19 -40.99 -2.45 -16.92
C MET A 19 -39.72 -2.21 -17.74
N LYS A 20 -39.82 -1.70 -18.95
CA LYS A 20 -38.65 -1.35 -19.80
C LYS A 20 -37.82 -0.24 -19.19
N LYS A 21 -38.44 0.79 -18.61
CA LYS A 21 -37.73 1.90 -17.91
C LYS A 21 -37.04 1.42 -16.64
N SER A 22 -37.67 0.56 -15.85
CA SER A 22 -37.08 -0.02 -14.65
C SER A 22 -35.91 -0.93 -15.02
N LEU A 23 -36.02 -1.78 -16.01
CA LEU A 23 -34.96 -2.64 -16.47
C LEU A 23 -33.75 -1.83 -17.00
N ALA A 24 -34.00 -0.79 -17.77
CA ALA A 24 -32.97 0.09 -18.29
C ALA A 24 -32.21 0.83 -17.16
N LEU A 25 -32.91 1.28 -16.11
CA LEU A 25 -32.30 1.92 -14.95
C LEU A 25 -31.44 0.92 -14.16
N THR A 26 -31.91 -0.31 -14.00
CA THR A 26 -31.14 -1.36 -13.28
C THR A 26 -29.86 -1.71 -14.05
N ILE A 27 -29.93 -1.85 -15.38
CA ILE A 27 -28.75 -2.10 -16.21
C ILE A 27 -27.78 -0.93 -16.15
N LEU A 28 -28.26 0.31 -16.17
CA LEU A 28 -27.44 1.51 -16.05
C LEU A 28 -26.72 1.55 -14.69
N CYS A 29 -27.40 1.24 -13.58
CA CYS A 29 -26.79 1.15 -12.25
C CYS A 29 -25.72 0.04 -12.17
N LEU A 30 -25.96 -1.12 -12.80
CA LEU A 30 -24.99 -2.20 -12.88
C LEU A 30 -23.74 -1.78 -13.68
N LEU A 31 -23.91 -1.07 -14.80
CA LEU A 31 -22.78 -0.55 -15.59
C LEU A 31 -21.95 0.46 -14.80
N PHE A 32 -22.56 1.31 -13.98
CA PHE A 32 -21.83 2.23 -13.09
C PHE A 32 -21.12 1.50 -11.95
N ALA A 33 -21.68 0.41 -11.42
CA ALA A 33 -21.04 -0.40 -10.39
C ALA A 33 -19.73 -1.07 -10.87
N PHE A 34 -19.67 -1.45 -12.17
CA PHE A 34 -18.43 -1.98 -12.75
C PHE A 34 -17.32 -0.93 -12.94
N GLN A 35 -17.65 0.35 -12.98
CA GLN A 35 -16.67 1.43 -13.13
C GLN A 35 -16.00 1.80 -11.78
N ALA A 36 -16.59 1.45 -10.64
CA ALA A 36 -16.03 1.73 -9.31
C ALA A 36 -14.77 0.90 -8.98
N GLY A 37 -14.37 -0.03 -9.84
CA GLY A 37 -13.18 -0.87 -9.66
C GLY A 37 -11.86 -0.28 -10.18
N ALA A 38 -11.86 0.95 -10.70
CA ALA A 38 -10.67 1.59 -11.29
C ALA A 38 -9.84 2.40 -10.26
N PHE A 39 -9.81 2.00 -9.00
CA PHE A 39 -8.72 2.43 -8.13
C PHE A 39 -7.46 1.72 -8.62
N ASN A 40 -6.45 2.49 -9.02
CA ASN A 40 -5.12 1.97 -9.29
C ASN A 40 -4.71 1.13 -8.07
N LYS A 41 -4.78 -0.19 -8.23
CA LYS A 41 -4.27 -1.09 -7.21
C LYS A 41 -2.78 -0.81 -7.14
N ASN A 42 -2.29 -0.36 -6.00
CA ASN A 42 -0.86 -0.31 -5.70
C ASN A 42 -0.38 -1.76 -5.61
N THR A 43 -0.19 -2.39 -6.76
CA THR A 43 0.26 -3.78 -6.88
C THR A 43 1.61 -3.80 -7.53
N GLY A 44 2.43 -4.75 -7.15
CA GLY A 44 3.74 -4.96 -7.77
C GLY A 44 4.89 -4.81 -6.80
N THR A 45 6.10 -4.67 -7.34
CA THR A 45 7.33 -4.56 -6.55
C THR A 45 7.78 -3.10 -6.48
N VAL A 46 7.97 -2.60 -5.25
CA VAL A 46 8.59 -1.29 -4.98
C VAL A 46 10.03 -1.51 -4.57
N GLY A 47 10.95 -0.87 -5.31
CA GLY A 47 12.36 -0.81 -4.94
C GLY A 47 12.62 0.28 -3.91
N ASN A 48 13.35 -0.05 -2.85
CA ASN A 48 13.83 0.87 -1.82
C ASN A 48 15.35 0.80 -1.74
N THR A 49 15.99 1.94 -1.43
CA THR A 49 17.43 2.01 -1.23
C THR A 49 17.73 2.38 0.22
N VAL A 50 18.51 1.54 0.88
CA VAL A 50 19.03 1.75 2.23
C VAL A 50 20.49 2.16 2.13
N CYS A 51 20.82 3.37 2.58
CA CYS A 51 22.19 3.85 2.59
C CYS A 51 22.74 3.85 4.01
N PHE A 52 23.87 3.18 4.21
CA PHE A 52 24.63 3.27 5.45
C PHE A 52 25.52 4.51 5.41
N VAL A 53 25.27 5.43 6.32
CA VAL A 53 26.01 6.70 6.42
C VAL A 53 26.46 6.89 7.86
N ARG A 54 27.72 7.33 8.03
CA ARG A 54 28.29 7.72 9.33
C ARG A 54 28.83 9.14 9.28
N PHE A 55 28.88 9.81 10.40
CA PHE A 55 29.47 11.13 10.48
C PHE A 55 31.01 11.06 10.51
N ALA A 56 31.67 12.23 10.27
CA ALA A 56 33.11 12.27 10.16
C ALA A 56 33.84 11.91 11.46
N ASP A 57 33.21 12.12 12.60
CA ASP A 57 33.67 11.80 13.95
C ASP A 57 33.33 10.37 14.41
N GLU A 58 32.65 9.57 13.56
CA GLU A 58 32.25 8.21 13.92
C GLU A 58 33.13 7.16 13.26
N ASP A 59 33.34 6.08 13.96
CA ASP A 59 33.98 4.87 13.45
C ASP A 59 32.98 3.96 12.76
N ALA A 60 33.46 3.02 11.93
CA ALA A 60 32.60 2.05 11.27
C ALA A 60 31.91 1.08 12.24
N SER A 61 32.37 0.98 13.47
CA SER A 61 31.80 0.15 14.55
C SER A 61 30.45 0.64 15.07
N ILE A 62 29.99 1.83 14.65
CA ILE A 62 28.62 2.28 14.99
C ILE A 62 27.52 1.34 14.50
N PHE A 63 27.80 0.57 13.45
CA PHE A 63 26.90 -0.46 12.95
C PHE A 63 27.21 -1.78 13.68
N GLU A 64 26.53 -2.00 14.80
CA GLU A 64 26.77 -3.13 15.70
C GLU A 64 26.36 -4.48 15.10
N HIS A 65 25.49 -4.47 14.09
CA HIS A 65 24.96 -5.68 13.48
C HIS A 65 25.61 -5.98 12.13
N THR A 66 25.52 -7.24 11.74
CA THR A 66 25.97 -7.70 10.41
C THR A 66 25.00 -7.27 9.32
N ILE A 67 25.44 -7.30 8.08
CA ILE A 67 24.59 -7.01 6.92
C ILE A 67 23.37 -7.94 6.86
N ASP A 68 23.52 -9.21 7.24
CA ASP A 68 22.44 -10.19 7.25
C ASP A 68 21.31 -9.78 8.20
N THR A 69 21.66 -9.20 9.36
CA THR A 69 20.67 -8.68 10.31
C THR A 69 19.83 -7.57 9.66
N TYR A 70 20.48 -6.63 8.98
CA TYR A 70 19.77 -5.56 8.28
C TYR A 70 18.97 -6.09 7.09
N GLN A 71 19.51 -7.06 6.33
CA GLN A 71 18.76 -7.70 5.25
C GLN A 71 17.51 -8.39 5.77
N ASN A 72 17.59 -9.11 6.86
CA ASN A 72 16.41 -9.74 7.47
C ASN A 72 15.39 -8.71 7.98
N LEU A 73 15.86 -7.61 8.58
CA LEU A 73 14.99 -6.54 9.07
C LEU A 73 14.20 -5.87 7.93
N PHE A 74 14.81 -5.69 6.77
CA PHE A 74 14.18 -5.02 5.64
C PHE A 74 13.49 -5.97 4.67
N ASN A 75 14.11 -7.11 4.35
CA ASN A 75 13.69 -8.03 3.29
C ASN A 75 13.23 -9.41 3.80
N GLY A 76 13.24 -9.65 5.11
CA GLY A 76 12.79 -10.93 5.67
C GLY A 76 11.37 -11.25 5.22
N SER A 77 11.19 -12.43 4.61
CA SER A 77 9.94 -12.81 3.94
C SER A 77 9.19 -13.96 4.63
N ASN A 78 9.75 -14.54 5.70
CA ASN A 78 9.03 -15.53 6.49
C ASN A 78 7.83 -14.86 7.16
N THR A 79 6.73 -15.55 7.29
CA THR A 79 5.48 -15.01 7.84
C THR A 79 5.61 -14.51 9.29
N THR A 80 6.61 -15.00 10.01
CA THR A 80 6.93 -14.61 11.39
C THR A 80 7.96 -13.49 11.50
N ASP A 81 8.58 -13.09 10.39
CA ASP A 81 9.60 -12.06 10.40
C ASP A 81 8.96 -10.68 10.66
N ASN A 82 9.50 -9.95 11.62
CA ASN A 82 9.15 -8.55 11.86
C ASN A 82 9.98 -7.66 10.94
N SER A 83 9.63 -7.63 9.67
CA SER A 83 10.38 -6.94 8.61
C SER A 83 9.57 -5.86 7.91
N VAL A 84 10.28 -4.93 7.26
CA VAL A 84 9.67 -3.89 6.42
C VAL A 84 8.89 -4.53 5.25
N TYR A 85 9.45 -5.59 4.65
CA TYR A 85 8.77 -6.37 3.61
C TYR A 85 7.41 -6.89 4.07
N ASN A 86 7.36 -7.57 5.21
CA ASN A 86 6.12 -8.14 5.73
C ASN A 86 5.11 -7.07 6.15
N TYR A 87 5.59 -5.94 6.69
CA TYR A 87 4.72 -4.82 7.01
C TYR A 87 3.97 -4.31 5.77
N PHE A 88 4.67 -4.01 4.68
CA PHE A 88 4.04 -3.52 3.46
C PHE A 88 3.18 -4.59 2.77
N ARG A 89 3.62 -5.85 2.83
CA ARG A 89 2.83 -6.97 2.31
C ARG A 89 1.50 -7.10 3.03
N GLN A 90 1.49 -7.05 4.36
CA GLN A 90 0.26 -7.11 5.16
C GLN A 90 -0.61 -5.88 4.95
N ALA A 91 -0.04 -4.69 5.01
CA ALA A 91 -0.76 -3.43 4.83
C ALA A 91 -1.42 -3.31 3.45
N SER A 92 -0.85 -3.96 2.44
CA SER A 92 -1.39 -3.98 1.06
C SER A 92 -2.26 -5.19 0.74
N TYR A 93 -2.62 -6.03 1.72
CA TYR A 93 -3.33 -7.30 1.49
C TYR A 93 -2.61 -8.22 0.50
N ASN A 94 -1.29 -8.36 0.64
CA ASN A 94 -0.39 -9.13 -0.22
C ASN A 94 -0.31 -8.64 -1.68
N GLN A 95 -0.62 -7.38 -1.93
CA GLN A 95 -0.58 -6.81 -3.28
C GLN A 95 0.72 -6.09 -3.60
N LEU A 96 1.48 -5.67 -2.57
CA LEU A 96 2.74 -4.96 -2.71
C LEU A 96 3.90 -5.82 -2.19
N GLU A 97 4.95 -5.93 -3.00
CA GLU A 97 6.25 -6.45 -2.60
C GLU A 97 7.23 -5.29 -2.39
N TRP A 98 7.93 -5.30 -1.26
CA TRP A 98 8.93 -4.31 -0.93
C TRP A 98 10.31 -4.92 -1.00
N LYS A 99 11.21 -4.40 -1.86
CA LYS A 99 12.58 -4.89 -2.00
C LYS A 99 13.57 -3.80 -1.68
N SER A 100 14.39 -4.01 -0.67
CA SER A 100 15.43 -3.07 -0.24
C SER A 100 16.80 -3.49 -0.76
N SER A 101 17.51 -2.57 -1.39
CA SER A 101 18.91 -2.70 -1.77
C SER A 101 19.78 -1.86 -0.85
N PHE A 102 20.97 -2.37 -0.49
CA PHE A 102 21.85 -1.76 0.50
C PHE A 102 23.08 -1.13 -0.15
N TYR A 103 23.43 0.07 0.30
CA TYR A 103 24.58 0.81 -0.21
C TYR A 103 25.38 1.48 0.94
N PRO A 104 26.73 1.52 0.84
CA PRO A 104 27.54 0.84 -0.18
C PRO A 104 27.33 -0.68 -0.12
N VAL A 105 27.60 -1.37 -1.24
CA VAL A 105 27.49 -2.82 -1.26
C VAL A 105 28.47 -3.40 -0.25
N THR A 106 27.94 -4.17 0.69
CA THR A 106 28.72 -4.86 1.70
C THR A 106 28.89 -6.32 1.26
N THR A 107 30.14 -6.73 1.07
CA THR A 107 30.51 -8.10 0.66
C THR A 107 30.98 -8.95 1.83
N ASP A 108 31.16 -8.34 3.00
CA ASP A 108 31.68 -8.94 4.23
C ASP A 108 30.69 -8.74 5.39
N THR A 109 30.96 -9.35 6.53
CA THR A 109 30.16 -9.24 7.75
C THR A 109 30.10 -7.81 8.30
N LYS A 110 31.13 -7.00 8.02
CA LYS A 110 31.20 -5.61 8.46
C LYS A 110 30.47 -4.68 7.49
N ILE A 111 29.67 -3.78 8.06
CA ILE A 111 28.96 -2.78 7.25
C ILE A 111 29.95 -1.79 6.65
N VAL A 112 29.93 -1.69 5.33
CA VAL A 112 30.56 -0.57 4.62
C VAL A 112 29.60 0.62 4.64
N SER A 113 30.11 1.82 4.94
CA SER A 113 29.27 3.02 5.02
C SER A 113 29.94 4.22 4.37
N TYR A 114 29.13 5.11 3.83
CA TYR A 114 29.59 6.43 3.41
C TYR A 114 29.95 7.25 4.64
N LYS A 115 31.06 7.99 4.57
CA LYS A 115 31.47 8.91 5.62
C LYS A 115 31.12 10.33 5.20
N THR A 116 30.39 11.06 6.04
CA THR A 116 30.08 12.46 5.77
C THR A 116 31.33 13.32 5.87
N ARG A 117 31.31 14.49 5.25
CA ARG A 117 32.41 15.46 5.27
C ARG A 117 32.62 16.08 6.66
N TYR A 118 31.54 16.24 7.41
CA TYR A 118 31.55 16.94 8.69
C TYR A 118 31.08 16.02 9.82
N GLU A 119 31.45 16.39 11.03
CA GLU A 119 31.05 15.73 12.27
C GLU A 119 29.53 15.88 12.52
N ARG A 120 28.98 15.06 13.37
CA ARG A 120 27.56 15.06 13.76
C ARG A 120 27.10 16.44 14.23
N ALA A 121 27.92 17.14 15.03
CA ALA A 121 27.61 18.47 15.56
C ALA A 121 27.39 19.53 14.47
N TYR A 122 28.03 19.37 13.29
CA TYR A 122 27.82 20.28 12.16
C TYR A 122 26.39 20.23 11.63
N TYR A 123 25.78 19.05 11.59
CA TYR A 123 24.42 18.85 11.08
C TYR A 123 23.34 19.06 12.15
N GLN A 124 23.74 18.97 13.42
CA GLN A 124 22.86 19.18 14.58
C GLN A 124 22.99 20.62 15.09
N LYS A 125 22.95 21.61 14.23
CA LYS A 125 22.82 23.00 14.68
C LYS A 125 21.51 23.18 15.41
N TYR A 126 21.57 23.04 16.72
CA TYR A 126 20.44 23.20 17.61
C TYR A 126 20.18 24.70 17.76
N ASP A 127 19.19 25.22 17.06
CA ASP A 127 18.74 26.58 17.28
C ASP A 127 17.76 26.60 18.47
N VAL A 128 18.28 27.01 19.62
CA VAL A 128 17.52 27.08 20.88
C VAL A 128 16.35 28.07 20.77
N THR A 129 16.40 28.98 19.79
CA THR A 129 15.36 30.03 19.60
C THR A 129 14.09 29.51 18.93
N LEU A 130 14.14 28.33 18.32
CA LEU A 130 13.02 27.72 17.61
C LEU A 130 12.20 26.73 18.46
N ARG A 131 12.54 26.53 19.73
CA ARG A 131 11.74 25.71 20.66
C ARG A 131 10.94 26.64 21.59
N PRO A 132 9.63 26.78 21.40
CA PRO A 132 8.80 27.34 22.45
C PRO A 132 8.83 26.40 23.65
N SER A 133 9.16 26.94 24.84
CA SER A 133 9.13 26.30 26.15
C SER A 133 7.73 25.78 26.47
#